data_2a9fb321ed03086c48f55178c2b32bfb
#
_entry.id   2a9fb321ed03086c48f55178c2b32bfb
#
_cell.length_a   1.000
_cell.length_b   1.000
_cell.length_c   1.000
_cell.angle_alpha   90.00
_cell.angle_beta   90.00
_cell.angle_gamma   90.00
#
_symmetry.space_group_name_H-M   'P 1'
#
loop_
_entity.id
_entity.type
_entity.pdbx_description
1 polymer ?
#
loop_
_entity_poly.entity_id
_entity_poly.type
_entity_poly.pdbx_seq_one_letter_code
_entity_poly.pdbx_strand_id
1 'polypeptide(L)'
;MMGTKYLEHIGAMTIENVAANDRCVLEFKESGYWGAANAVSGTVHSASGRSLANLEGKWDENIVRTLDESRFRLLWRISPFPKNCKDYYGFTSFAITLNEITPDLRRRLPPTDSRYRPDVRALEEGDLNTAEAEKQRVEEAQRERRRNGKDQQPRWFRQEGDEWVYNGGYWEQREQGWRDIRPLW
;
A
#
# COMPACT_ATOMS: atom_id res chain seq x y z
N MET A 1 28.36 2.01 -22.34
CA MET A 1 27.17 1.19 -22.07
C MET A 1 26.25 1.97 -21.16
N MET A 2 25.05 2.33 -21.59
CA MET A 2 24.04 2.87 -20.67
C MET A 2 23.50 1.69 -19.86
N GLY A 3 23.75 1.69 -18.55
CA GLY A 3 23.19 0.70 -17.66
C GLY A 3 21.68 0.90 -17.51
N THR A 4 20.90 -0.17 -17.54
CA THR A 4 19.46 -0.12 -17.23
C THR A 4 19.30 0.07 -15.73
N LYS A 5 18.54 1.08 -15.31
CA LYS A 5 18.15 1.27 -13.90
C LYS A 5 16.95 0.38 -13.62
N TYR A 6 16.99 -0.37 -12.52
CA TYR A 6 15.86 -1.15 -12.02
C TYR A 6 15.76 -1.02 -10.50
N LEU A 7 14.59 -1.28 -9.97
CA LEU A 7 14.33 -1.36 -8.55
C LEU A 7 14.11 -2.83 -8.17
N GLU A 8 14.65 -3.23 -7.05
CA GLU A 8 14.53 -4.59 -6.54
C GLU A 8 14.16 -4.57 -5.06
N HIS A 9 13.27 -5.47 -4.66
CA HIS A 9 12.93 -5.69 -3.26
C HIS A 9 13.87 -6.76 -2.72
N ILE A 10 14.71 -6.38 -1.77
CA ILE A 10 15.67 -7.28 -1.10
C ILE A 10 15.63 -7.08 0.41
N GLY A 11 16.01 -8.10 1.16
CA GLY A 11 16.12 -8.05 2.61
C GLY A 11 14.99 -8.80 3.33
N ALA A 12 14.94 -8.65 4.63
CA ALA A 12 14.02 -9.39 5.49
C ALA A 12 12.82 -8.53 5.92
N MET A 13 11.64 -9.17 6.00
CA MET A 13 10.43 -8.61 6.59
C MET A 13 9.92 -9.55 7.68
N THR A 14 9.65 -9.00 8.86
CA THR A 14 9.04 -9.75 9.96
C THR A 14 7.60 -9.33 10.15
N ILE A 15 6.71 -10.32 10.25
CA ILE A 15 5.29 -10.14 10.55
C ILE A 15 5.01 -10.86 11.86
N GLU A 16 4.49 -10.14 12.86
CA GLU A 16 4.19 -10.68 14.19
C GLU A 16 2.68 -10.70 14.44
N ASN A 17 2.19 -11.83 14.91
CA ASN A 17 0.84 -11.96 15.44
C ASN A 17 0.89 -11.71 16.95
N VAL A 18 0.58 -10.49 17.36
CA VAL A 18 0.66 -10.05 18.76
C VAL A 18 -0.20 -10.91 19.70
N ALA A 19 -1.35 -11.39 19.22
CA ALA A 19 -2.27 -12.18 20.05
C ALA A 19 -1.76 -13.60 20.33
N ALA A 20 -1.11 -14.23 19.35
CA ALA A 20 -0.59 -15.61 19.46
C ALA A 20 0.91 -15.68 19.69
N ASN A 21 1.63 -14.55 19.61
CA ASN A 21 3.09 -14.47 19.60
C ASN A 21 3.75 -15.33 18.49
N ASP A 22 3.03 -15.60 17.41
CA ASP A 22 3.59 -16.24 16.25
C ASP A 22 4.34 -15.21 15.41
N ARG A 23 5.43 -15.61 14.79
CA ARG A 23 6.25 -14.74 13.95
C ARG A 23 6.54 -15.36 12.60
N CYS A 24 6.32 -14.62 11.54
CA CYS A 24 6.74 -14.97 10.19
C CYS A 24 7.93 -14.10 9.79
N VAL A 25 9.04 -14.71 9.38
CA VAL A 25 10.16 -14.01 8.78
C VAL A 25 10.21 -14.37 7.30
N LEU A 26 10.08 -13.35 6.45
CA LEU A 26 10.17 -13.46 5.00
C LEU A 26 11.50 -12.86 4.55
N GLU A 27 12.16 -13.51 3.61
CA GLU A 27 13.37 -13.03 2.95
C GLU A 27 13.09 -12.81 1.47
N PHE A 28 13.27 -11.56 1.01
CA PHE A 28 13.25 -11.18 -0.39
C PHE A 28 14.65 -11.33 -0.94
N LYS A 29 14.82 -12.25 -1.89
CA LYS A 29 16.13 -12.64 -2.41
C LYS A 29 16.56 -11.71 -3.52
N GLU A 30 17.83 -11.30 -3.48
CA GLU A 30 18.46 -10.58 -4.58
C GLU A 30 18.47 -11.45 -5.84
N SER A 31 18.16 -10.84 -6.99
CA SER A 31 18.20 -11.52 -8.29
C SER A 31 19.65 -11.73 -8.71
N GLY A 32 20.16 -12.90 -8.48
CA GLY A 32 21.49 -13.29 -8.99
C GLY A 32 21.46 -13.53 -10.50
N TYR A 33 22.63 -13.58 -11.11
CA TYR A 33 22.79 -13.81 -12.57
C TYR A 33 22.08 -15.09 -13.07
N TRP A 34 21.89 -16.08 -12.18
CA TRP A 34 21.21 -17.36 -12.42
C TRP A 34 20.03 -17.61 -11.47
N GLY A 35 19.71 -16.66 -10.60
CA GLY A 35 18.63 -16.78 -9.64
C GLY A 35 17.26 -16.43 -10.22
N ALA A 36 16.21 -16.98 -9.63
CA ALA A 36 14.84 -16.57 -9.96
C ALA A 36 14.62 -15.12 -9.50
N ALA A 37 14.22 -14.24 -10.43
CA ALA A 37 13.82 -12.89 -10.07
C ALA A 37 12.62 -12.91 -9.13
N ASN A 38 12.55 -11.92 -8.22
CA ASN A 38 11.41 -11.68 -7.32
C ASN A 38 11.13 -12.82 -6.31
N ALA A 39 12.12 -13.70 -6.09
CA ALA A 39 11.95 -14.82 -5.20
C ALA A 39 11.79 -14.38 -3.75
N VAL A 40 10.87 -15.02 -3.04
CA VAL A 40 10.66 -14.85 -1.60
C VAL A 40 10.56 -16.20 -0.93
N SER A 41 11.17 -16.33 0.24
CA SER A 41 11.02 -17.49 1.11
C SER A 41 10.81 -17.05 2.54
N GLY A 42 10.19 -17.89 3.36
CA GLY A 42 9.98 -17.54 4.75
C GLY A 42 9.56 -18.72 5.61
N THR A 43 9.62 -18.48 6.91
CA THR A 43 9.19 -19.48 7.90
C THR A 43 8.31 -18.82 8.95
N VAL A 44 7.22 -19.50 9.26
CA VAL A 44 6.34 -19.14 10.37
C VAL A 44 6.78 -19.92 11.60
N HIS A 45 7.03 -19.23 12.69
CA HIS A 45 7.41 -19.78 13.98
C HIS A 45 6.34 -19.53 15.04
N SER A 46 6.09 -20.51 15.88
CA SER A 46 5.28 -20.33 17.10
C SER A 46 6.01 -19.48 18.15
N ALA A 47 5.29 -19.05 19.18
CA ALA A 47 5.86 -18.39 20.36
C ALA A 47 7.03 -19.16 21.00
N SER A 48 7.05 -20.50 20.92
CA SER A 48 8.14 -21.35 21.39
C SER A 48 9.31 -21.48 20.41
N GLY A 49 9.28 -20.80 19.26
CA GLY A 49 10.31 -20.90 18.22
C GLY A 49 10.19 -22.12 17.30
N ARG A 50 9.18 -22.96 17.47
CA ARG A 50 8.96 -24.12 16.60
C ARG A 50 8.48 -23.66 15.22
N SER A 51 9.09 -24.19 14.14
CA SER A 51 8.60 -23.97 12.78
C SER A 51 7.20 -24.57 12.58
N LEU A 52 6.26 -23.75 12.12
CA LEU A 52 4.86 -24.12 11.85
C LEU A 52 4.61 -24.27 10.36
N ALA A 53 5.28 -23.50 9.52
CA ALA A 53 5.10 -23.52 8.08
C ALA A 53 6.31 -22.90 7.39
N ASN A 54 6.65 -23.46 6.22
CA ASN A 54 7.58 -22.84 5.28
C ASN A 54 6.78 -22.24 4.12
N LEU A 55 7.20 -21.05 3.70
CA LEU A 55 6.60 -20.28 2.63
C LEU A 55 7.64 -20.05 1.54
N GLU A 56 7.22 -20.14 0.30
CA GLU A 56 8.06 -19.82 -0.84
C GLU A 56 7.23 -19.30 -2.02
N GLY A 57 7.88 -18.64 -2.96
CA GLY A 57 7.25 -18.15 -4.17
C GLY A 57 7.94 -16.95 -4.74
N LYS A 58 7.15 -16.12 -5.42
CA LYS A 58 7.57 -14.82 -5.94
C LYS A 58 6.56 -13.77 -5.50
N TRP A 59 7.06 -12.64 -5.02
CA TRP A 59 6.20 -11.59 -4.48
C TRP A 59 5.27 -10.95 -5.53
N ASP A 60 5.56 -11.09 -6.81
CA ASP A 60 4.77 -10.60 -7.95
C ASP A 60 3.94 -11.67 -8.67
N GLU A 61 3.99 -12.94 -8.25
CA GLU A 61 3.25 -14.02 -8.90
C GLU A 61 2.37 -14.81 -7.94
N ASN A 62 2.98 -15.46 -6.94
CA ASN A 62 2.26 -16.30 -5.98
C ASN A 62 3.11 -16.61 -4.73
N ILE A 63 2.43 -16.98 -3.66
CA ILE A 63 3.03 -17.51 -2.42
C ILE A 63 2.37 -18.85 -2.10
N VAL A 64 3.18 -19.84 -1.83
CA VAL A 64 2.73 -21.19 -1.43
C VAL A 64 3.27 -21.56 -0.06
N ARG A 65 2.54 -22.40 0.65
CA ARG A 65 3.03 -23.14 1.82
C ARG A 65 3.54 -24.49 1.36
N THR A 66 4.79 -24.81 1.67
CA THR A 66 5.37 -26.13 1.44
C THR A 66 4.82 -27.10 2.49
N LEU A 67 4.24 -28.22 2.05
CA LEU A 67 3.71 -29.27 2.91
C LEU A 67 4.72 -30.42 3.04
N ASP A 68 5.33 -30.80 1.91
CA ASP A 68 6.45 -31.74 1.80
C ASP A 68 7.22 -31.49 0.48
N GLU A 69 8.15 -32.37 0.12
CA GLU A 69 9.00 -32.21 -1.07
C GLU A 69 8.25 -32.06 -2.40
N SER A 70 7.01 -32.52 -2.48
CA SER A 70 6.22 -32.56 -3.72
C SER A 70 4.86 -31.87 -3.64
N ARG A 71 4.42 -31.51 -2.44
CA ARG A 71 3.08 -30.92 -2.23
C ARG A 71 3.16 -29.50 -1.67
N PHE A 72 2.41 -28.64 -2.33
CA PHE A 72 2.32 -27.22 -1.98
C PHE A 72 0.86 -26.82 -1.83
N ARG A 73 0.60 -25.91 -0.91
CA ARG A 73 -0.70 -25.26 -0.77
C ARG A 73 -0.58 -23.82 -1.23
N LEU A 74 -1.31 -23.46 -2.28
CA LEU A 74 -1.38 -22.07 -2.73
C LEU A 74 -2.06 -21.23 -1.65
N LEU A 75 -1.39 -20.17 -1.20
CA LEU A 75 -1.90 -19.19 -0.24
C LEU A 75 -2.39 -17.94 -0.95
N TRP A 76 -1.62 -17.50 -1.92
CA TRP A 76 -1.92 -16.30 -2.69
C TRP A 76 -1.41 -16.44 -4.13
N ARG A 77 -2.14 -15.88 -5.05
CA ARG A 77 -1.75 -15.68 -6.44
C ARG A 77 -2.24 -14.32 -6.92
N ILE A 78 -1.43 -13.63 -7.69
CA ILE A 78 -1.83 -12.38 -8.32
C ILE A 78 -3.05 -12.61 -9.22
N SER A 79 -3.99 -11.65 -9.22
CA SER A 79 -5.09 -11.64 -10.18
C SER A 79 -4.55 -11.42 -11.59
N PRO A 80 -5.16 -12.02 -12.63
CA PRO A 80 -4.75 -11.77 -14.00
C PRO A 80 -4.74 -10.29 -14.33
N PHE A 81 -3.70 -9.85 -15.05
CA PHE A 81 -3.66 -8.48 -15.56
C PHE A 81 -4.75 -8.26 -16.61
N PRO A 82 -5.31 -7.05 -16.72
CA PRO A 82 -6.17 -6.66 -17.82
C PRO A 82 -5.46 -6.89 -19.16
N LYS A 83 -6.22 -7.21 -20.23
CA LYS A 83 -5.66 -7.50 -21.56
C LYS A 83 -4.73 -6.41 -22.08
N ASN A 84 -5.07 -5.15 -21.80
CA ASN A 84 -4.34 -3.97 -22.26
C ASN A 84 -3.55 -3.30 -21.13
N CYS A 85 -3.09 -4.07 -20.13
CA CYS A 85 -2.41 -3.50 -18.96
C CYS A 85 -1.19 -2.63 -19.32
N LYS A 86 -0.49 -2.95 -20.43
CA LYS A 86 0.65 -2.15 -20.91
C LYS A 86 0.26 -0.74 -21.33
N ASP A 87 -0.96 -0.54 -21.82
CA ASP A 87 -1.51 0.78 -22.19
C ASP A 87 -1.95 1.58 -20.96
N TYR A 88 -2.06 0.90 -19.80
CA TYR A 88 -2.43 1.47 -18.50
C TYR A 88 -1.29 1.30 -17.49
N TYR A 89 -0.07 1.60 -17.88
CA TYR A 89 1.13 1.59 -17.02
C TYR A 89 1.40 0.25 -16.31
N GLY A 90 0.88 -0.86 -16.83
CA GLY A 90 1.01 -2.18 -16.21
C GLY A 90 0.17 -2.35 -14.94
N PHE A 91 -0.87 -1.57 -14.74
CA PHE A 91 -1.71 -1.67 -13.56
C PHE A 91 -2.52 -2.97 -13.54
N THR A 92 -2.67 -3.54 -12.35
CA THR A 92 -3.61 -4.63 -12.09
C THR A 92 -5.05 -4.12 -12.14
N SER A 93 -6.02 -5.03 -12.28
CA SER A 93 -7.44 -4.68 -12.17
C SER A 93 -7.79 -3.96 -10.87
N PHE A 94 -7.14 -4.33 -9.77
CA PHE A 94 -7.29 -3.65 -8.48
C PHE A 94 -6.71 -2.23 -8.52
N ALA A 95 -5.51 -2.05 -9.08
CA ALA A 95 -4.85 -0.74 -9.11
C ALA A 95 -5.63 0.27 -9.95
N ILE A 96 -6.25 -0.14 -11.05
CA ILE A 96 -7.09 0.71 -11.91
C ILE A 96 -8.29 1.27 -11.13
N THR A 97 -8.84 0.52 -10.18
CA THR A 97 -10.03 0.94 -9.42
C THR A 97 -9.74 1.73 -8.14
N LEU A 98 -8.46 1.93 -7.79
CA LEU A 98 -8.09 2.59 -6.52
C LEU A 98 -8.64 4.02 -6.38
N ASN A 99 -8.73 4.76 -7.48
CA ASN A 99 -9.24 6.13 -7.48
C ASN A 99 -10.75 6.23 -7.80
N GLU A 100 -11.42 5.09 -7.97
CA GLU A 100 -12.86 5.07 -8.23
C GLU A 100 -13.65 5.57 -7.02
N ILE A 101 -14.66 6.39 -7.29
CA ILE A 101 -15.62 6.88 -6.30
C ILE A 101 -17.00 6.38 -6.66
N THR A 102 -17.35 5.19 -6.19
CA THR A 102 -18.70 4.66 -6.33
C THR A 102 -19.71 5.46 -5.49
N PRO A 103 -21.03 5.40 -5.80
CA PRO A 103 -22.05 6.08 -5.00
C PRO A 103 -22.01 5.73 -3.51
N ASP A 104 -21.70 4.47 -3.18
CA ASP A 104 -21.58 4.03 -1.79
C ASP A 104 -20.31 4.54 -1.11
N LEU A 105 -19.19 4.54 -1.80
CA LEU A 105 -17.95 5.11 -1.30
C LEU A 105 -18.08 6.60 -1.05
N ARG A 106 -18.70 7.35 -1.98
CA ARG A 106 -18.90 8.80 -1.86
C ARG A 106 -19.53 9.22 -0.54
N ARG A 107 -20.43 8.41 0.01
CA ARG A 107 -21.09 8.67 1.30
C ARG A 107 -20.22 8.33 2.52
N ARG A 108 -19.18 7.52 2.34
CA ARG A 108 -18.35 6.99 3.42
C ARG A 108 -16.96 7.60 3.49
N LEU A 109 -16.51 8.26 2.42
CA LEU A 109 -15.19 8.85 2.35
C LEU A 109 -15.13 10.19 3.07
N PRO A 110 -14.06 10.43 3.85
CA PRO A 110 -13.82 11.76 4.41
C PRO A 110 -13.49 12.77 3.31
N PRO A 111 -13.78 14.06 3.51
CA PRO A 111 -13.38 15.11 2.56
C PRO A 111 -11.87 15.20 2.34
N THR A 112 -11.09 14.57 3.21
CA THR A 112 -9.62 14.49 3.15
C THR A 112 -9.08 13.28 2.37
N ASP A 113 -9.97 12.46 1.80
CA ASP A 113 -9.57 11.28 1.03
C ASP A 113 -8.88 11.69 -0.27
N SER A 114 -7.74 11.08 -0.57
CA SER A 114 -6.91 11.41 -1.74
C SER A 114 -7.65 11.29 -3.08
N ARG A 115 -8.71 10.49 -3.13
CA ARG A 115 -9.56 10.38 -4.32
C ARG A 115 -10.31 11.66 -4.67
N TYR A 116 -10.52 12.57 -3.69
CA TYR A 116 -11.09 13.89 -3.92
C TYR A 116 -10.06 14.96 -4.27
N ARG A 117 -8.81 14.61 -4.28
CA ARG A 117 -7.75 15.55 -4.60
C ARG A 117 -7.94 16.03 -6.06
N PRO A 118 -7.96 17.36 -6.32
CA PRO A 118 -8.39 17.88 -7.62
C PRO A 118 -7.49 17.45 -8.78
N ASP A 119 -6.19 17.32 -8.57
CA ASP A 119 -5.27 16.81 -9.58
C ASP A 119 -5.53 15.34 -9.92
N VAL A 120 -5.88 14.51 -8.91
CA VAL A 120 -6.25 13.11 -9.11
C VAL A 120 -7.55 13.03 -9.91
N ARG A 121 -8.56 13.87 -9.61
CA ARG A 121 -9.81 13.89 -10.37
C ARG A 121 -9.60 14.32 -11.82
N ALA A 122 -8.84 15.39 -12.06
CA ALA A 122 -8.54 15.83 -13.41
C ALA A 122 -7.78 14.76 -14.22
N LEU A 123 -6.83 14.05 -13.56
CA LEU A 123 -6.10 12.95 -14.21
C LEU A 123 -7.01 11.79 -14.60
N GLU A 124 -7.94 11.38 -13.73
CA GLU A 124 -8.92 10.33 -13.99
C GLU A 124 -9.90 10.68 -15.11
N GLU A 125 -10.16 11.99 -15.30
CA GLU A 125 -10.98 12.51 -16.39
C GLU A 125 -10.21 12.72 -17.70
N GLY A 126 -8.88 12.49 -17.69
CA GLY A 126 -8.00 12.63 -18.85
C GLY A 126 -7.56 14.08 -19.14
N ASP A 127 -7.88 15.04 -18.26
CA ASP A 127 -7.42 16.42 -18.39
C ASP A 127 -6.04 16.62 -17.76
N LEU A 128 -5.00 16.31 -18.54
CA LEU A 128 -3.61 16.38 -18.10
C LEU A 128 -3.15 17.81 -17.75
N ASN A 129 -3.67 18.82 -18.43
CA ASN A 129 -3.30 20.21 -18.18
C ASN A 129 -3.83 20.69 -16.83
N THR A 130 -5.11 20.44 -16.55
CA THR A 130 -5.70 20.74 -15.26
C THR A 130 -5.07 19.90 -14.16
N ALA A 131 -4.79 18.62 -14.40
CA ALA A 131 -4.10 17.76 -13.43
C ALA A 131 -2.75 18.33 -13.00
N GLU A 132 -1.90 18.76 -13.93
CA GLU A 132 -0.59 19.35 -13.61
C GLU A 132 -0.73 20.70 -12.87
N ALA A 133 -1.64 21.58 -13.32
CA ALA A 133 -1.87 22.86 -12.67
C ALA A 133 -2.37 22.71 -11.22
N GLU A 134 -3.34 21.82 -11.00
CA GLU A 134 -3.87 21.53 -9.66
C GLU A 134 -2.83 20.87 -8.75
N LYS A 135 -2.01 19.98 -9.29
CA LYS A 135 -0.90 19.38 -8.55
C LYS A 135 0.05 20.45 -8.03
N GLN A 136 0.50 21.35 -8.89
CA GLN A 136 1.41 22.45 -8.49
C GLN A 136 0.76 23.35 -7.45
N ARG A 137 -0.52 23.71 -7.61
CA ARG A 137 -1.28 24.51 -6.64
C ARG A 137 -1.34 23.85 -5.26
N VAL A 138 -1.72 22.56 -5.20
CA VAL A 138 -1.85 21.82 -3.94
C VAL A 138 -0.51 21.64 -3.25
N GLU A 139 0.56 21.34 -4.01
CA GLU A 139 1.91 21.21 -3.47
C GLU A 139 2.45 22.55 -2.91
N GLU A 140 2.23 23.67 -3.62
CA GLU A 140 2.68 24.98 -3.13
C GLU A 140 1.90 25.39 -1.88
N ALA A 141 0.59 25.18 -1.85
CA ALA A 141 -0.21 25.42 -0.66
C ALA A 141 0.27 24.59 0.55
N GLN A 142 0.70 23.34 0.32
CA GLN A 142 1.30 22.50 1.37
C GLN A 142 2.65 23.05 1.85
N ARG A 143 3.52 23.47 0.93
CA ARG A 143 4.82 24.08 1.27
C ARG A 143 4.64 25.37 2.06
N GLU A 144 3.67 26.20 1.68
CA GLU A 144 3.34 27.43 2.39
C GLU A 144 2.85 27.16 3.82
N ARG A 145 1.94 26.21 4.01
CA ARG A 145 1.50 25.80 5.36
C ARG A 145 2.68 25.37 6.24
N ARG A 146 3.62 24.58 5.70
CA ARG A 146 4.82 24.15 6.43
C ARG A 146 5.72 25.32 6.79
N ARG A 147 5.98 26.23 5.85
CA ARG A 147 6.79 27.43 6.11
C ARG A 147 6.19 28.31 7.21
N ASN A 148 4.88 28.40 7.26
CA ASN A 148 4.15 29.21 8.25
C ASN A 148 3.89 28.47 9.58
N GLY A 149 4.44 27.28 9.79
CA GLY A 149 4.21 26.45 10.99
C GLY A 149 2.77 26.03 11.21
N LYS A 150 1.95 26.08 10.14
CA LYS A 150 0.52 25.72 10.15
C LYS A 150 0.27 24.34 9.54
N ASP A 151 1.29 23.48 9.53
CA ASP A 151 1.09 22.11 9.04
C ASP A 151 0.05 21.38 9.91
N GLN A 152 -0.75 20.55 9.27
CA GLN A 152 -1.84 19.89 9.98
C GLN A 152 -1.28 18.81 10.89
N GLN A 153 -1.69 18.84 12.14
CA GLN A 153 -1.40 17.75 13.07
C GLN A 153 -2.31 16.55 12.78
N PRO A 154 -1.80 15.32 12.91
CA PRO A 154 -2.61 14.12 12.78
C PRO A 154 -3.79 14.13 13.75
N ARG A 155 -5.01 14.04 13.22
CA ARG A 155 -6.23 14.13 14.06
C ARG A 155 -6.52 12.81 14.79
N TRP A 156 -6.21 11.70 14.14
CA TRP A 156 -6.60 10.36 14.60
C TRP A 156 -5.47 9.62 15.31
N PHE A 157 -4.30 10.23 15.32
CA PHE A 157 -3.10 9.66 15.93
C PHE A 157 -2.40 10.72 16.77
N ARG A 158 -1.75 10.29 17.86
CA ARG A 158 -0.80 11.08 18.63
C ARG A 158 0.54 10.39 18.67
N GLN A 159 1.58 11.15 18.77
CA GLN A 159 2.93 10.62 18.93
C GLN A 159 3.18 10.30 20.42
N GLU A 160 3.62 9.06 20.70
CA GLU A 160 4.11 8.62 22.00
C GLU A 160 5.51 8.04 21.83
N GLY A 161 6.54 8.83 22.16
CA GLY A 161 7.92 8.49 21.84
C GLY A 161 8.14 8.42 20.33
N ASP A 162 8.59 7.28 19.83
CA ASP A 162 8.81 7.03 18.39
C ASP A 162 7.60 6.39 17.70
N GLU A 163 6.50 6.14 18.42
CA GLU A 163 5.31 5.48 17.88
C GLU A 163 4.15 6.44 17.69
N TRP A 164 3.27 6.11 16.73
CA TRP A 164 2.00 6.79 16.51
C TRP A 164 0.86 5.94 17.01
N VAL A 165 0.17 6.43 18.05
CA VAL A 165 -0.92 5.72 18.71
C VAL A 165 -2.27 6.27 18.25
N TYR A 166 -3.21 5.38 17.92
CA TYR A 166 -4.55 5.77 17.50
C TYR A 166 -5.35 6.41 18.66
N ASN A 167 -5.90 7.60 18.41
CA ASN A 167 -6.69 8.36 19.40
C ASN A 167 -8.17 7.96 19.51
N GLY A 168 -8.65 7.14 18.56
CA GLY A 168 -10.09 6.91 18.41
C GLY A 168 -10.80 7.99 17.61
N GLY A 169 -12.12 7.87 17.49
CA GLY A 169 -12.99 8.87 16.89
C GLY A 169 -13.15 8.80 15.37
N TYR A 170 -12.28 8.09 14.63
CA TYR A 170 -12.38 7.97 13.17
C TYR A 170 -13.67 7.28 12.73
N TRP A 171 -14.00 6.16 13.34
CA TRP A 171 -15.17 5.37 12.97
C TRP A 171 -16.47 6.07 13.35
N GLU A 172 -16.49 6.74 14.48
CA GLU A 172 -17.62 7.55 14.95
C GLU A 172 -17.87 8.75 14.01
N GLN A 173 -16.82 9.44 13.57
CA GLN A 173 -16.94 10.53 12.59
C GLN A 173 -17.43 10.01 11.23
N ARG A 174 -17.00 8.83 10.82
CA ARG A 174 -17.49 8.18 9.59
C ARG A 174 -19.00 7.93 9.64
N GLU A 175 -19.49 7.40 10.76
CA GLU A 175 -20.94 7.17 10.96
C GLU A 175 -21.74 8.48 11.01
N GLN A 176 -21.13 9.57 11.45
CA GLN A 176 -21.72 10.91 11.49
C GLN A 176 -21.59 11.67 10.15
N GLY A 177 -21.01 11.07 9.11
CA GLY A 177 -20.84 11.65 7.78
C GLY A 177 -19.82 12.78 7.74
N TRP A 178 -18.77 12.73 8.54
CA TRP A 178 -17.60 13.62 8.52
C TRP A 178 -17.90 15.11 8.73
N ARG A 179 -18.90 15.46 9.54
CA ARG A 179 -19.45 16.82 9.65
C ARG A 179 -18.42 17.90 9.99
N ASP A 180 -17.40 17.54 10.78
CA ASP A 180 -16.38 18.48 11.27
C ASP A 180 -15.03 18.32 10.57
N ILE A 181 -15.01 17.63 9.44
CA ILE A 181 -13.79 17.40 8.66
C ILE A 181 -13.77 18.34 7.46
N ARG A 182 -12.73 19.18 7.37
CA ARG A 182 -12.52 20.07 6.22
C ARG A 182 -11.61 19.41 5.18
N PRO A 183 -11.80 19.67 3.89
CA PRO A 183 -10.85 19.27 2.85
C PRO A 183 -9.43 19.78 3.13
N LEU A 184 -8.43 19.08 2.61
CA LEU A 184 -7.01 19.44 2.73
C LEU A 184 -6.51 20.30 1.58
N TRP A 185 -7.21 20.28 0.45
CA TRP A 185 -6.86 20.88 -0.85
C TRP A 185 -7.91 21.86 -1.39
#